data_0bb2bdf47f8c5d80306bdfbd3db9feec
#
_entry.id   0bb2bdf47f8c5d80306bdfbd3db9feec
#
_cell.length_a   1.000
_cell.length_b   1.000
_cell.length_c   1.000
_cell.angle_alpha   90.00
_cell.angle_beta   90.00
_cell.angle_gamma   90.00
#
_symmetry.space_group_name_H-M   'P 1'
#
loop_
_entity.id
_entity.type
_entity.pdbx_description
1 polymer ?
#
loop_
_entity_poly.entity_id
_entity_poly.type
_entity_poly.pdbx_seq_one_letter_code
_entity_poly.pdbx_strand_id
1 'polypeptide(L)'
;MPKVGIIISNYNGWQDTLVCLESLQRQTFTDFEIILIDDASPNDSVAQLQDKLPPNTVFLPQQQNVGFAAANNIGIRRALADGCDFALLLNNDTAARPDFLEKLLAETPAGAVSCPKMLFMDPP
;
A
#
# COMPACT_ATOMS: atom_id res chain seq x y z
N MET A 1 -9.49 -17.34 5.74
CA MET A 1 -8.83 -16.07 6.13
C MET A 1 -8.96 -15.09 4.98
N PRO A 2 -9.37 -13.85 5.20
CA PRO A 2 -9.40 -12.87 4.13
C PRO A 2 -7.99 -12.52 3.66
N LYS A 3 -7.86 -12.27 2.37
CA LYS A 3 -6.63 -11.80 1.78
C LYS A 3 -6.78 -10.32 1.42
N VAL A 4 -5.81 -9.51 1.78
CA VAL A 4 -5.83 -8.07 1.58
C VAL A 4 -4.81 -7.67 0.53
N GLY A 5 -5.24 -6.86 -0.44
CA GLY A 5 -4.33 -6.16 -1.35
C GLY A 5 -4.11 -4.75 -0.82
N ILE A 6 -2.89 -4.43 -0.41
CA ILE A 6 -2.54 -3.09 0.08
C ILE A 6 -1.97 -2.31 -1.08
N ILE A 7 -2.69 -1.26 -1.49
CA ILE A 7 -2.38 -0.47 -2.67
C ILE A 7 -1.70 0.83 -2.25
N ILE A 8 -0.48 1.01 -2.71
CA ILE A 8 0.34 2.19 -2.40
C ILE A 8 0.79 2.81 -3.72
N SER A 9 0.57 4.11 -3.88
CA SER A 9 1.04 4.88 -5.04
C SER A 9 2.25 5.72 -4.62
N ASN A 10 3.32 5.64 -5.40
CA ASN A 10 4.53 6.44 -5.20
C ASN A 10 4.74 7.39 -6.37
N TYR A 11 5.01 8.65 -6.05
CA TYR A 11 5.48 9.63 -7.02
C TYR A 11 6.56 10.47 -6.37
N ASN A 12 7.82 10.26 -6.76
CA ASN A 12 9.01 10.96 -6.25
C ASN A 12 9.28 10.81 -4.74
N GLY A 13 8.54 9.93 -4.04
CA GLY A 13 8.62 9.82 -2.58
C GLY A 13 9.16 8.46 -2.10
N TRP A 14 10.20 7.92 -2.71
CA TRP A 14 10.68 6.58 -2.39
C TRP A 14 11.13 6.41 -0.94
N GLN A 15 11.68 7.47 -0.30
CA GLN A 15 12.10 7.41 1.09
C GLN A 15 10.90 7.15 2.01
N ASP A 16 9.83 7.90 1.84
CA ASP A 16 8.60 7.72 2.61
C ASP A 16 7.98 6.35 2.33
N THR A 17 7.99 5.94 1.07
CA THR A 17 7.46 4.63 0.68
C THR A 17 8.20 3.50 1.38
N LEU A 18 9.53 3.57 1.49
CA LEU A 18 10.30 2.54 2.19
C LEU A 18 9.94 2.46 3.68
N VAL A 19 9.72 3.59 4.34
CA VAL A 19 9.28 3.61 5.74
C VAL A 19 7.90 2.97 5.88
N CYS A 20 6.99 3.28 4.96
CA CYS A 20 5.66 2.70 4.92
C CYS A 20 5.74 1.17 4.75
N LEU A 21 6.51 0.70 3.77
CA LEU A 21 6.69 -0.74 3.52
C LEU A 21 7.27 -1.46 4.73
N GLU A 22 8.24 -0.86 5.40
CA GLU A 22 8.83 -1.45 6.60
C GLU A 22 7.79 -1.62 7.71
N SER A 23 6.92 -0.64 7.90
CA SER A 23 5.85 -0.74 8.91
C SER A 23 4.88 -1.89 8.61
N LEU A 24 4.65 -2.19 7.33
CA LEU A 24 3.79 -3.28 6.91
C LEU A 24 4.43 -4.64 7.16
N GLN A 25 5.74 -4.74 7.15
CA GLN A 25 6.45 -6.01 7.44
C GLN A 25 6.35 -6.43 8.92
N ARG A 26 5.94 -5.52 9.80
CA ARG A 26 5.77 -5.80 11.24
C ARG A 26 4.32 -6.07 11.62
N GLN A 27 3.42 -6.23 10.65
CA GLN A 27 2.00 -6.47 10.95
C GLN A 27 1.76 -7.84 11.57
N THR A 28 0.87 -7.90 12.56
CA THR A 28 0.43 -9.16 13.17
C THR A 28 -0.43 -9.98 12.22
N PHE A 29 -1.23 -9.33 11.38
CA PHE A 29 -1.96 -9.98 10.30
C PHE A 29 -1.04 -10.09 9.09
N THR A 30 -0.90 -11.28 8.51
CA THR A 30 0.12 -11.55 7.48
C THR A 30 -0.43 -11.95 6.12
N ASP A 31 -1.74 -12.20 5.99
CA ASP A 31 -2.31 -12.64 4.70
C ASP A 31 -2.63 -11.44 3.80
N PHE A 32 -1.59 -10.77 3.36
CA PHE A 32 -1.71 -9.64 2.45
C PHE A 32 -0.61 -9.64 1.41
N GLU A 33 -0.88 -8.98 0.29
CA GLU A 33 0.15 -8.58 -0.66
C GLU A 33 0.18 -7.07 -0.76
N ILE A 34 1.33 -6.52 -1.10
CA ILE A 34 1.50 -5.09 -1.34
C ILE A 34 1.52 -4.89 -2.85
N ILE A 35 0.68 -3.98 -3.33
CA ILE A 35 0.65 -3.59 -4.73
C ILE A 35 1.15 -2.15 -4.79
N LEU A 36 2.40 -1.98 -5.21
CA LEU A 36 3.07 -0.69 -5.27
C LEU A 36 3.09 -0.20 -6.70
N ILE A 37 2.42 0.90 -6.94
CA ILE A 37 2.39 1.55 -8.25
C ILE A 37 3.33 2.76 -8.22
N ASP A 38 4.30 2.81 -9.11
CA ASP A 38 5.07 4.03 -9.32
C ASP A 38 4.45 4.79 -10.50
N ASP A 39 3.99 6.00 -10.22
CA ASP A 39 3.23 6.79 -11.18
C ASP A 39 4.15 7.62 -12.08
N ALA A 40 5.11 6.94 -12.71
CA ALA A 40 6.10 7.51 -13.63
C ALA A 40 6.93 8.61 -12.97
N SER A 41 7.52 8.28 -11.82
CA SER A 41 8.42 9.21 -11.12
C SER A 41 9.60 9.60 -12.00
N PRO A 42 9.85 10.91 -12.24
CA PRO A 42 11.00 11.34 -13.03
C PRO A 42 12.33 11.27 -12.27
N ASN A 43 12.28 11.16 -10.94
CA ASN A 43 13.50 10.98 -10.13
C ASN A 43 13.95 9.51 -10.12
N ASP A 44 14.84 9.15 -9.21
CA ASP A 44 15.38 7.80 -9.09
C ASP A 44 14.52 6.84 -8.26
N SER A 45 13.23 7.17 -8.02
CA SER A 45 12.33 6.35 -7.18
C SER A 45 12.26 4.89 -7.62
N VAL A 46 12.06 4.62 -8.92
CA VAL A 46 11.96 3.24 -9.41
C VAL A 46 13.24 2.47 -9.10
N ALA A 47 14.40 3.06 -9.39
CA ALA A 47 15.69 2.40 -9.14
C ALA A 47 15.92 2.15 -7.65
N GLN A 48 15.54 3.11 -6.79
CA GLN A 48 15.70 2.96 -5.34
C GLN A 48 14.73 1.94 -4.74
N LEU A 49 13.50 1.88 -5.23
CA LEU A 49 12.50 0.95 -4.72
C LEU A 49 12.75 -0.48 -5.20
N GLN A 50 13.11 -0.66 -6.45
CA GLN A 50 13.16 -1.95 -7.11
C GLN A 50 14.01 -2.98 -6.35
N ASP A 51 15.10 -2.57 -5.74
CA ASP A 51 16.04 -3.47 -5.05
C ASP A 51 15.74 -3.65 -3.56
N LYS A 52 14.70 -2.97 -3.03
CA LYS A 52 14.43 -2.91 -1.58
C LYS A 52 13.03 -3.36 -1.23
N LEU A 53 12.35 -4.04 -2.13
CA LEU A 53 10.95 -4.43 -1.91
C LEU A 53 10.85 -5.70 -1.07
N PRO A 54 9.86 -5.75 -0.14
CA PRO A 54 9.55 -7.00 0.56
C PRO A 54 9.11 -8.10 -0.42
N PRO A 55 9.26 -9.39 -0.04
CA PRO A 55 8.95 -10.48 -0.97
C PRO A 55 7.47 -10.58 -1.38
N ASN A 56 6.56 -10.04 -0.59
CA ASN A 56 5.12 -10.05 -0.89
C ASN A 56 4.66 -8.80 -1.66
N THR A 57 5.55 -8.16 -2.39
CA THR A 57 5.27 -6.92 -3.13
C THR A 57 5.18 -7.18 -4.63
N VAL A 58 4.09 -6.69 -5.22
CA VAL A 58 3.93 -6.57 -6.68
C VAL A 58 4.27 -5.14 -7.04
N PHE A 59 5.29 -4.94 -7.87
CA PHE A 59 5.75 -3.61 -8.25
C PHE A 59 5.32 -3.30 -9.69
N LEU A 60 4.54 -2.23 -9.86
CA LEU A 60 3.95 -1.85 -11.15
C LEU A 60 4.37 -0.42 -11.54
N PRO A 61 5.61 -0.22 -12.03
CA PRO A 61 6.00 1.11 -12.51
C PRO A 61 5.27 1.45 -13.80
N GLN A 62 4.74 2.66 -13.89
CA GLN A 62 4.01 3.15 -15.05
C GLN A 62 4.95 3.92 -15.98
N GLN A 63 4.66 3.91 -17.27
CA GLN A 63 5.44 4.64 -18.25
C GLN A 63 5.02 6.11 -18.35
N GLN A 64 3.79 6.43 -17.95
CA GLN A 64 3.25 7.77 -17.96
C GLN A 64 2.56 8.06 -16.64
N ASN A 65 2.62 9.31 -16.20
CA ASN A 65 1.89 9.73 -15.01
C ASN A 65 0.38 9.71 -15.33
N VAL A 66 -0.37 8.92 -14.57
CA VAL A 66 -1.82 8.77 -14.75
C VAL A 66 -2.62 9.47 -13.67
N GLY A 67 -1.96 9.96 -12.62
CA GLY A 67 -2.59 10.58 -11.47
C GLY A 67 -2.96 9.59 -10.38
N PHE A 68 -3.19 10.12 -9.18
CA PHE A 68 -3.38 9.33 -7.96
C PHE A 68 -4.59 8.38 -8.07
N ALA A 69 -5.74 8.88 -8.52
CA ALA A 69 -6.95 8.07 -8.62
C ALA A 69 -6.79 6.93 -9.64
N ALA A 70 -6.22 7.21 -10.81
CA ALA A 70 -5.99 6.19 -11.82
C ALA A 70 -4.95 5.17 -11.38
N ALA A 71 -3.88 5.61 -10.70
CA ALA A 71 -2.88 4.71 -10.14
C ALA A 71 -3.51 3.76 -9.12
N ASN A 72 -4.35 4.27 -8.21
CA ASN A 72 -5.07 3.44 -7.26
C ASN A 72 -5.99 2.45 -7.96
N ASN A 73 -6.67 2.85 -9.04
CA ASN A 73 -7.52 1.94 -9.81
C ASN A 73 -6.73 0.80 -10.45
N ILE A 74 -5.53 1.06 -10.91
CA ILE A 74 -4.64 0.00 -11.42
C ILE A 74 -4.38 -1.02 -10.31
N GLY A 75 -4.08 -0.54 -9.11
CA GLY A 75 -3.85 -1.40 -7.94
C GLY A 75 -5.08 -2.21 -7.54
N ILE A 76 -6.26 -1.59 -7.55
CA ILE A 76 -7.53 -2.26 -7.23
C ILE A 76 -7.80 -3.40 -8.23
N ARG A 77 -7.62 -3.15 -9.53
CA ARG A 77 -7.80 -4.17 -10.54
C ARG A 77 -6.83 -5.33 -10.36
N ARG A 78 -5.60 -5.04 -9.99
CA ARG A 78 -4.61 -6.10 -9.69
C ARG A 78 -5.00 -6.91 -8.46
N ALA A 79 -5.48 -6.25 -7.41
CA ALA A 79 -5.95 -6.93 -6.21
C ALA A 79 -7.11 -7.89 -6.53
N LEU A 80 -8.06 -7.43 -7.34
CA LEU A 80 -9.18 -8.28 -7.79
C LEU A 80 -8.68 -9.47 -8.60
N ALA A 81 -7.75 -9.25 -9.52
CA ALA A 81 -7.18 -10.32 -10.36
C ALA A 81 -6.42 -11.35 -9.51
N ASP A 82 -5.79 -10.91 -8.43
CA ASP A 82 -5.04 -11.78 -7.52
C ASP A 82 -5.93 -12.46 -6.47
N GLY A 83 -7.24 -12.26 -6.52
CA GLY A 83 -8.18 -12.93 -5.62
C GLY A 83 -8.23 -12.34 -4.22
N CYS A 84 -7.87 -11.08 -4.04
CA CYS A 84 -7.98 -10.42 -2.73
C CYS A 84 -9.44 -10.19 -2.35
N ASP A 85 -9.74 -10.39 -1.07
CA ASP A 85 -11.08 -10.16 -0.52
C ASP A 85 -11.31 -8.70 -0.16
N PHE A 86 -10.24 -7.98 0.16
CA PHE A 86 -10.26 -6.55 0.48
C PHE A 86 -9.16 -5.81 -0.26
N ALA A 87 -9.43 -4.57 -0.60
CA ALA A 87 -8.44 -3.62 -1.10
C ALA A 87 -8.29 -2.49 -0.08
N LEU A 88 -7.07 -2.26 0.35
CA LEU A 88 -6.72 -1.17 1.25
C LEU A 88 -5.92 -0.13 0.49
N LEU A 89 -6.45 1.09 0.39
CA LEU A 89 -5.71 2.21 -0.18
C LEU A 89 -4.92 2.89 0.94
N LEU A 90 -3.60 2.90 0.82
CA LEU A 90 -2.73 3.44 1.85
C LEU A 90 -1.77 4.46 1.23
N ASN A 91 -1.73 5.66 1.79
CA ASN A 91 -0.78 6.67 1.34
C ASN A 91 0.66 6.24 1.65
N ASN A 92 1.58 6.58 0.77
CA ASN A 92 2.98 6.17 0.88
C ASN A 92 3.74 6.86 2.02
N ASP A 93 3.20 7.92 2.59
CA ASP A 93 3.81 8.71 3.67
C ASP A 93 3.23 8.37 5.05
N THR A 94 2.77 7.14 5.22
CA THR A 94 2.21 6.66 6.47
C THR A 94 3.09 5.57 7.07
N ALA A 95 2.95 5.38 8.39
CA ALA A 95 3.53 4.24 9.08
C ALA A 95 2.43 3.58 9.92
N ALA A 96 2.22 2.29 9.72
CA ALA A 96 1.15 1.55 10.37
C ALA A 96 1.66 0.91 11.66
N ARG A 97 0.83 0.94 12.71
CA ARG A 97 1.13 0.19 13.93
C ARG A 97 1.06 -1.31 13.64
N PRO A 98 1.79 -2.15 14.42
CA PRO A 98 1.82 -3.59 14.15
C PRO A 98 0.45 -4.28 14.15
N ASP A 99 -0.53 -3.78 14.89
CA ASP A 99 -1.88 -4.34 14.98
C ASP A 99 -2.91 -3.67 14.05
N PHE A 100 -2.45 -2.82 13.16
CA PHE A 100 -3.33 -2.00 12.30
C PHE A 100 -4.25 -2.87 11.44
N LEU A 101 -3.71 -3.79 10.67
CA LEU A 101 -4.50 -4.63 9.77
C LEU A 101 -5.45 -5.55 10.54
N GLU A 102 -4.97 -6.16 11.61
CA GLU A 102 -5.79 -7.04 12.43
C GLU A 102 -7.01 -6.32 12.97
N LYS A 103 -6.82 -5.12 13.53
CA LYS A 103 -7.91 -4.33 14.08
C LYS A 103 -8.86 -3.82 13.00
N LEU A 104 -8.32 -3.34 11.89
CA LEU A 104 -9.14 -2.82 10.79
C LEU A 104 -10.04 -3.93 10.22
N LEU A 105 -9.50 -5.12 10.02
CA LEU A 105 -10.26 -6.25 9.50
C LEU A 105 -11.32 -6.73 10.49
N ALA A 106 -11.03 -6.72 11.78
CA ALA A 106 -11.99 -7.12 12.80
C ALA A 106 -13.23 -6.23 12.80
N GLU A 107 -13.10 -4.97 12.40
CA GLU A 107 -14.17 -3.98 12.39
C GLU A 107 -14.80 -3.77 11.00
N THR A 108 -14.31 -4.49 9.97
CA THR A 108 -14.77 -4.30 8.59
C THR A 108 -15.42 -5.58 8.09
N PRO A 109 -16.77 -5.69 8.17
CA PRO A 109 -17.44 -6.84 7.60
C PRO A 109 -17.37 -6.83 6.06
N ALA A 110 -17.58 -8.00 5.45
CA ALA A 110 -17.61 -8.11 4.00
C ALA A 110 -18.63 -7.15 3.40
N GLY A 111 -18.24 -6.44 2.34
CA GLY A 111 -19.07 -5.46 1.67
C GLY A 111 -19.11 -4.09 2.33
N ALA A 112 -18.42 -3.89 3.45
CA ALA A 112 -18.34 -2.61 4.12
C ALA A 112 -17.08 -1.83 3.74
N VAL A 113 -17.12 -0.53 3.97
CA VAL A 113 -15.98 0.38 3.85
C VAL A 113 -15.68 0.95 5.23
N SER A 114 -14.41 0.93 5.62
CA SER A 114 -13.98 1.51 6.89
C SER A 114 -12.75 2.38 6.70
N CYS A 115 -12.55 3.30 7.63
CA CYS A 115 -11.40 4.19 7.62
C CYS A 115 -10.76 4.17 9.01
N PRO A 116 -9.45 3.95 9.13
CA PRO A 116 -8.80 3.95 10.42
C PRO A 116 -8.62 5.37 10.96
N LYS A 117 -8.40 5.48 12.26
CA LYS A 117 -8.01 6.73 12.89
C LYS A 117 -6.59 7.09 12.45
N MET A 118 -6.43 8.31 11.98
CA MET A 118 -5.13 8.82 11.56
C MET A 118 -4.57 9.74 12.65
N LEU A 119 -3.27 9.55 12.92
CA LEU A 119 -2.54 10.35 13.89
C LEU A 119 -1.34 10.98 13.20
N PHE A 120 -0.89 12.12 13.71
CA PHE A 120 0.38 12.69 13.27
C PHE A 120 1.54 11.83 13.76
N MET A 121 2.53 11.64 12.91
CA MET A 121 3.73 10.87 13.28
C MET A 121 4.60 11.65 14.26
N ASP A 122 4.69 12.96 14.07
CA ASP A 122 5.38 13.87 14.96
C ASP A 122 4.39 14.86 15.54
N PRO A 123 4.66 15.42 16.73
CA PRO A 123 3.82 16.50 17.25
C PRO A 123 3.78 17.65 16.25
N PRO A 124 2.61 18.21 15.99
CA PRO A 124 2.50 19.34 15.08
C PRO A 124 3.21 20.57 15.58
#